data_751acd7e21f4336853e479ccd838ac4d
#
_entry.id   751acd7e21f4336853e479ccd838ac4d
#
_cell.length_a   1.000
_cell.length_b   1.000
_cell.length_c   1.000
_cell.angle_alpha   90.00
_cell.angle_beta   90.00
_cell.angle_gamma   90.00
#
_symmetry.space_group_name_H-M   'P 1'
#
loop_
_entity.id
_entity.type
_entity.pdbx_description
1 polymer ?
#
loop_
_entity_poly.entity_id
_entity_poly.type
_entity_poly.pdbx_seq_one_letter_code
_entity_poly.pdbx_strand_id
1 'polypeptide(L)'
;MTKLLSLRSTRASWIDGLREEQAAAALQVLGIAGFALLTALGAQFSARVYLWEVPITLQTLAVYGSGLFLGARNGLLAQLLYLSLGLFVPVYAGDGTGVAYFAGAASAGYLLAYPFAAAVVGFLSKRWKTLAGSTVAMLAGSALLFTVGVSWLHYAADHASWWTSIDRGWLRFVVIDLAKIIAVAVVYSGVRGLFPAEDA
;
A
#
# COMPACT_ATOMS: atom_id res chain seq x y z
N MET A 1 25.71 -2.03 -11.52
CA MET A 1 25.26 -1.70 -10.15
C MET A 1 24.84 -0.24 -9.98
N THR A 2 25.52 0.73 -10.56
CA THR A 2 25.25 2.17 -10.39
C THR A 2 23.83 2.62 -10.79
N LYS A 3 23.22 2.00 -11.82
CA LYS A 3 21.85 2.32 -12.27
C LYS A 3 20.73 1.88 -11.30
N LEU A 4 20.97 0.84 -10.50
CA LEU A 4 20.00 0.37 -9.49
C LEU A 4 19.90 1.33 -8.31
N LEU A 5 20.97 2.06 -8.02
CA LEU A 5 21.04 3.00 -6.89
C LEU A 5 20.61 4.42 -7.27
N SER A 6 20.41 4.72 -8.56
CA SER A 6 19.87 6.01 -8.98
C SER A 6 18.36 6.11 -8.62
N LEU A 7 17.90 7.32 -8.27
CA LEU A 7 16.49 7.56 -8.01
C LEU A 7 15.65 7.64 -9.28
N ARG A 8 16.29 7.94 -10.43
CA ARG A 8 15.61 8.06 -11.73
C ARG A 8 16.01 6.96 -12.69
N SER A 9 15.04 6.41 -13.41
CA SER A 9 15.25 5.51 -14.54
C SER A 9 14.98 6.27 -15.85
N THR A 10 15.88 6.11 -16.82
CA THR A 10 15.69 6.63 -18.18
C THR A 10 15.03 5.60 -19.12
N ARG A 11 14.95 4.34 -18.70
CA ARG A 11 14.30 3.30 -19.51
C ARG A 11 12.79 3.33 -19.30
N ALA A 12 12.05 3.45 -20.39
CA ALA A 12 10.62 3.21 -20.43
C ALA A 12 10.32 1.72 -20.23
N SER A 13 9.13 1.38 -19.78
CA SER A 13 8.65 0.02 -19.67
C SER A 13 7.16 -0.03 -20.02
N TRP A 14 6.72 -1.13 -20.60
CA TRP A 14 5.31 -1.40 -20.91
C TRP A 14 4.39 -1.19 -19.70
N ILE A 15 4.89 -1.47 -18.50
CA ILE A 15 4.17 -1.26 -17.25
C ILE A 15 3.90 0.22 -16.97
N ASP A 16 4.76 1.10 -17.47
CA ASP A 16 4.54 2.53 -17.31
C ASP A 16 3.24 2.98 -18.00
N GLY A 17 2.83 2.28 -19.08
CA GLY A 17 1.55 2.50 -19.76
C GLY A 17 0.32 2.22 -18.89
N LEU A 18 0.42 1.32 -17.91
CA LEU A 18 -0.68 1.09 -16.95
C LEU A 18 -0.93 2.29 -16.02
N ARG A 19 0.07 3.14 -15.85
CA ARG A 19 0.05 4.30 -14.96
C ARG A 19 -0.42 5.58 -15.64
N GLU A 20 -0.47 5.58 -16.97
CA GLU A 20 -0.83 6.75 -17.75
C GLU A 20 -2.34 6.81 -17.94
N GLU A 21 -2.90 8.01 -17.92
CA GLU A 21 -4.33 8.24 -18.20
C GLU A 21 -4.71 7.82 -19.63
N GLN A 22 -3.71 7.54 -20.48
CA GLN A 22 -3.87 7.09 -21.87
C GLN A 22 -4.08 5.57 -21.99
N ALA A 23 -3.86 4.79 -20.91
CA ALA A 23 -4.17 3.37 -20.94
C ALA A 23 -5.65 3.13 -21.24
N ALA A 24 -5.96 2.07 -21.99
CA ALA A 24 -7.34 1.71 -22.27
C ALA A 24 -8.16 1.61 -20.98
N ALA A 25 -9.35 2.18 -20.94
CA ALA A 25 -10.21 2.22 -19.76
C ALA A 25 -10.42 0.82 -19.13
N ALA A 26 -10.53 -0.22 -19.96
CA ALA A 26 -10.66 -1.59 -19.49
C ALA A 26 -9.43 -2.05 -18.67
N LEU A 27 -8.21 -1.72 -19.09
CA LEU A 27 -6.99 -2.07 -18.35
C LEU A 27 -6.89 -1.30 -17.02
N GLN A 28 -7.33 -0.04 -17.00
CA GLN A 28 -7.38 0.73 -15.77
C GLN A 28 -8.37 0.12 -14.78
N VAL A 29 -9.58 -0.24 -15.21
CA VAL A 29 -10.61 -0.89 -14.39
C VAL A 29 -10.12 -2.24 -13.87
N LEU A 30 -9.53 -3.07 -14.73
CA LEU A 30 -8.96 -4.36 -14.33
C LEU A 30 -7.84 -4.21 -13.30
N GLY A 31 -6.96 -3.22 -13.47
CA GLY A 31 -5.90 -2.93 -12.51
C GLY A 31 -6.45 -2.48 -11.15
N ILE A 32 -7.42 -1.56 -11.15
CA ILE A 32 -8.09 -1.06 -9.94
C ILE A 32 -8.77 -2.23 -9.20
N ALA A 33 -9.59 -3.02 -9.91
CA ALA A 33 -10.28 -4.17 -9.33
C ALA A 33 -9.29 -5.24 -8.84
N GLY A 34 -8.25 -5.53 -9.62
CA GLY A 34 -7.21 -6.50 -9.27
C GLY A 34 -6.48 -6.14 -7.98
N PHE A 35 -6.05 -4.89 -7.83
CA PHE A 35 -5.39 -4.46 -6.59
C PHE A 35 -6.34 -4.33 -5.39
N ALA A 36 -7.61 -3.97 -5.60
CA ALA A 36 -8.62 -4.04 -4.54
C ALA A 36 -8.79 -5.47 -4.03
N LEU A 37 -8.89 -6.46 -4.94
CA LEU A 37 -8.97 -7.88 -4.59
C LEU A 37 -7.68 -8.39 -3.93
N LEU A 38 -6.50 -7.99 -4.41
CA LEU A 38 -5.23 -8.35 -3.77
C LEU A 38 -5.14 -7.78 -2.34
N THR A 39 -5.66 -6.58 -2.10
CA THR A 39 -5.72 -6.00 -0.76
C THR A 39 -6.68 -6.80 0.13
N ALA A 40 -7.85 -7.19 -0.39
CA ALA A 40 -8.82 -8.03 0.31
C ALA A 40 -8.24 -9.42 0.64
N LEU A 41 -7.57 -10.06 -0.32
CA LEU A 41 -6.86 -11.32 -0.09
C LEU A 41 -5.74 -11.16 0.94
N GLY A 42 -4.97 -10.09 0.86
CA GLY A 42 -3.92 -9.78 1.83
C GLY A 42 -4.43 -9.60 3.25
N ALA A 43 -5.69 -9.19 3.44
CA ALA A 43 -6.35 -9.10 4.74
C ALA A 43 -6.62 -10.47 5.36
N GLN A 44 -6.88 -11.48 4.53
CA GLN A 44 -7.17 -12.86 5.02
C GLN A 44 -5.90 -13.54 5.52
N PHE A 45 -4.72 -13.18 4.99
CA PHE A 45 -3.43 -13.60 5.54
C PHE A 45 -3.04 -12.69 6.70
N SER A 46 -3.72 -12.86 7.83
CA SER A 46 -3.49 -12.07 9.03
C SER A 46 -2.94 -12.94 10.16
N ALA A 47 -1.84 -12.52 10.78
CA ALA A 47 -1.35 -13.09 12.01
C ALA A 47 -1.74 -12.15 13.17
N ARG A 48 -2.57 -12.65 14.08
CA ARG A 48 -2.82 -11.96 15.35
C ARG A 48 -1.75 -12.39 16.34
N VAL A 49 -0.85 -11.50 16.64
CA VAL A 49 0.05 -11.67 17.79
C VAL A 49 -0.74 -11.19 19.01
N TYR A 50 -0.98 -12.05 19.97
CA TYR A 50 -1.91 -11.88 21.11
C TYR A 50 -1.72 -10.59 21.94
N LEU A 51 -0.60 -9.91 21.78
CA LEU A 51 -0.28 -8.67 22.51
C LEU A 51 -0.44 -7.40 21.67
N TRP A 52 -0.95 -7.52 20.44
CA TRP A 52 -1.05 -6.38 19.51
C TRP A 52 -2.51 -6.13 19.14
N GLU A 53 -2.92 -4.89 19.27
CA GLU A 53 -4.26 -4.44 18.91
C GLU A 53 -4.47 -4.44 17.38
N VAL A 54 -3.38 -4.25 16.62
CA VAL A 54 -3.40 -4.20 15.16
C VAL A 54 -2.80 -5.51 14.60
N PRO A 55 -3.54 -6.24 13.74
CA PRO A 55 -3.03 -7.48 13.16
C PRO A 55 -1.93 -7.21 12.14
N ILE A 56 -0.95 -8.12 12.04
CA ILE A 56 -0.02 -8.16 10.92
C ILE A 56 -0.76 -8.78 9.72
N THR A 57 -0.81 -8.08 8.59
CA THR A 57 -1.49 -8.56 7.37
C THR A 57 -0.58 -8.41 6.15
N LEU A 58 -0.91 -9.03 5.03
CA LEU A 58 -0.23 -8.81 3.76
C LEU A 58 -0.82 -7.65 2.93
N GLN A 59 -1.82 -6.94 3.44
CA GLN A 59 -2.52 -5.86 2.74
C GLN A 59 -1.59 -4.77 2.20
N THR A 60 -0.61 -4.33 3.00
CA THR A 60 0.30 -3.24 2.64
C THR A 60 1.16 -3.56 1.41
N LEU A 61 1.41 -4.84 1.09
CA LEU A 61 2.02 -5.24 -0.18
C LEU A 61 1.18 -4.75 -1.38
N ALA A 62 -0.13 -4.99 -1.32
CA ALA A 62 -1.05 -4.58 -2.37
C ALA A 62 -1.27 -3.06 -2.38
N VAL A 63 -1.30 -2.42 -1.21
CA VAL A 63 -1.42 -0.94 -1.11
C VAL A 63 -0.24 -0.27 -1.79
N TYR A 64 1.00 -0.62 -1.43
CA TYR A 64 2.20 -0.06 -2.05
C TYR A 64 2.32 -0.45 -3.53
N GLY A 65 2.00 -1.71 -3.85
CA GLY A 65 1.96 -2.21 -5.22
C GLY A 65 0.99 -1.42 -6.08
N SER A 66 -0.22 -1.13 -5.60
CA SER A 66 -1.21 -0.35 -6.37
C SER A 66 -0.68 1.03 -6.75
N GLY A 67 -0.01 1.73 -5.83
CA GLY A 67 0.64 3.01 -6.13
C GLY A 67 1.76 2.87 -7.16
N LEU A 68 2.63 1.85 -7.04
CA LEU A 68 3.74 1.64 -7.95
C LEU A 68 3.28 1.26 -9.36
N PHE A 69 2.35 0.31 -9.48
CA PHE A 69 1.93 -0.24 -10.78
C PHE A 69 0.87 0.61 -11.47
N LEU A 70 -0.06 1.19 -10.74
CA LEU A 70 -1.19 1.93 -11.30
C LEU A 70 -1.02 3.45 -11.25
N GLY A 71 -0.03 3.95 -10.51
CA GLY A 71 0.14 5.39 -10.28
C GLY A 71 -0.80 5.95 -9.20
N ALA A 72 -0.74 7.27 -9.00
CA ALA A 72 -1.41 7.92 -7.86
C ALA A 72 -2.94 7.79 -7.90
N ARG A 73 -3.55 8.12 -9.04
CA ARG A 73 -5.02 8.13 -9.19
C ARG A 73 -5.61 6.72 -9.09
N ASN A 74 -5.12 5.80 -9.91
CA ASN A 74 -5.68 4.45 -9.97
C ASN A 74 -5.32 3.62 -8.73
N GLY A 75 -4.15 3.87 -8.11
CA GLY A 75 -3.79 3.30 -6.81
C GLY A 75 -4.74 3.77 -5.70
N LEU A 76 -5.03 5.06 -5.65
CA LEU A 76 -6.04 5.60 -4.72
C LEU A 76 -7.41 4.97 -4.95
N LEU A 77 -7.87 4.90 -6.21
CA LEU A 77 -9.18 4.31 -6.56
C LEU A 77 -9.25 2.82 -6.20
N ALA A 78 -8.17 2.06 -6.37
CA ALA A 78 -8.11 0.65 -5.97
C ALA A 78 -8.34 0.47 -4.47
N GLN A 79 -7.74 1.33 -3.65
CA GLN A 79 -7.90 1.27 -2.20
C GLN A 79 -9.27 1.81 -1.74
N LEU A 80 -9.82 2.81 -2.42
CA LEU A 80 -11.20 3.25 -2.18
C LEU A 80 -12.21 2.14 -2.53
N LEU A 81 -11.99 1.43 -3.65
CA LEU A 81 -12.82 0.28 -4.03
C LEU A 81 -12.75 -0.83 -2.96
N TYR A 82 -11.54 -1.16 -2.48
CA TYR A 82 -11.36 -2.12 -1.38
C TYR A 82 -12.15 -1.69 -0.12
N LEU A 83 -12.02 -0.43 0.31
CA LEU A 83 -12.76 0.08 1.45
C LEU A 83 -14.27 0.01 1.23
N SER A 84 -14.72 0.37 0.02
CA SER A 84 -16.16 0.30 -0.33
C SER A 84 -16.68 -1.13 -0.31
N LEU A 85 -15.93 -2.09 -0.82
CA LEU A 85 -16.29 -3.52 -0.76
C LEU A 85 -16.45 -3.99 0.69
N GLY A 86 -15.54 -3.58 1.58
CA GLY A 86 -15.59 -3.96 2.99
C GLY A 86 -16.77 -3.40 3.77
N LEU A 87 -17.52 -2.43 3.21
CA LEU A 87 -18.78 -1.98 3.80
C LEU A 87 -19.90 -3.03 3.67
N PHE A 88 -19.82 -3.91 2.67
CA PHE A 88 -20.86 -4.88 2.32
C PHE A 88 -20.42 -6.34 2.46
N VAL A 89 -19.12 -6.60 2.35
CA VAL A 89 -18.53 -7.95 2.32
C VAL A 89 -17.43 -8.04 3.38
N PRO A 90 -17.26 -9.17 4.09
CA PRO A 90 -16.23 -9.34 5.13
C PRO A 90 -14.83 -9.50 4.52
N VAL A 91 -14.28 -8.41 3.99
CA VAL A 91 -12.95 -8.37 3.36
C VAL A 91 -11.88 -7.68 4.21
N TYR A 92 -12.25 -7.12 5.37
CA TYR A 92 -11.27 -6.58 6.32
C TYR A 92 -10.62 -7.70 7.14
N ALA A 93 -9.50 -7.40 7.77
CA ALA A 93 -8.80 -8.39 8.58
C ALA A 93 -9.67 -8.91 9.73
N GLY A 94 -9.70 -10.24 9.90
CA GLY A 94 -10.51 -10.91 10.94
C GLY A 94 -12.01 -10.88 10.66
N ASP A 95 -12.39 -11.04 9.38
CA ASP A 95 -13.78 -11.04 8.90
C ASP A 95 -14.55 -9.75 9.20
N GLY A 96 -13.80 -8.65 9.39
CA GLY A 96 -14.40 -7.34 9.64
C GLY A 96 -15.17 -6.83 8.43
N THR A 97 -16.33 -6.20 8.69
CA THR A 97 -17.20 -5.63 7.65
C THR A 97 -18.04 -4.48 8.19
N GLY A 98 -18.52 -3.65 7.26
CA GLY A 98 -19.50 -2.61 7.56
C GLY A 98 -18.93 -1.36 8.20
N VAL A 99 -19.81 -0.36 8.39
CA VAL A 99 -19.45 0.92 9.00
C VAL A 99 -19.06 0.75 10.47
N ALA A 100 -19.64 -0.23 11.16
CA ALA A 100 -19.33 -0.51 12.56
C ALA A 100 -17.85 -0.88 12.79
N TYR A 101 -17.17 -1.46 11.77
CA TYR A 101 -15.75 -1.73 11.84
C TYR A 101 -14.93 -0.45 12.06
N PHE A 102 -15.28 0.64 11.37
CA PHE A 102 -14.59 1.92 11.53
C PHE A 102 -14.88 2.62 12.86
N ALA A 103 -15.97 2.27 13.52
CA ALA A 103 -16.30 2.85 14.83
C ALA A 103 -15.51 2.20 15.97
N GLY A 104 -15.09 0.94 15.85
CA GLY A 104 -14.54 0.19 16.97
C GLY A 104 -13.18 -0.49 16.73
N ALA A 105 -12.76 -0.68 15.46
CA ALA A 105 -11.52 -1.39 15.21
C ALA A 105 -10.27 -0.50 15.40
N ALA A 106 -9.34 -0.97 16.21
CA ALA A 106 -8.04 -0.29 16.42
C ALA A 106 -7.25 -0.09 15.12
N SER A 107 -7.46 -0.96 14.13
CA SER A 107 -6.82 -0.91 12.81
C SER A 107 -7.53 -0.01 11.78
N ALA A 108 -8.70 0.55 12.08
CA ALA A 108 -9.49 1.30 11.11
C ALA A 108 -8.74 2.51 10.52
N GLY A 109 -7.95 3.23 11.33
CA GLY A 109 -7.16 4.36 10.85
C GLY A 109 -6.14 3.99 9.80
N TYR A 110 -5.54 2.80 9.89
CA TYR A 110 -4.60 2.31 8.87
C TYR A 110 -5.33 2.06 7.55
N LEU A 111 -6.53 1.45 7.60
CA LEU A 111 -7.35 1.22 6.42
C LEU A 111 -7.72 2.54 5.74
N LEU A 112 -8.17 3.54 6.52
CA LEU A 112 -8.51 4.87 6.00
C LEU A 112 -7.31 5.58 5.36
N ALA A 113 -6.08 5.27 5.78
CA ALA A 113 -4.86 5.81 5.20
C ALA A 113 -4.46 5.13 3.87
N TYR A 114 -4.96 3.92 3.54
CA TYR A 114 -4.55 3.16 2.36
C TYR A 114 -4.68 3.93 1.04
N PRO A 115 -5.81 4.60 0.73
CA PRO A 115 -5.94 5.36 -0.50
C PRO A 115 -4.87 6.45 -0.64
N PHE A 116 -4.61 7.16 0.44
CA PHE A 116 -3.63 8.25 0.47
C PHE A 116 -2.19 7.72 0.39
N ALA A 117 -1.89 6.63 1.09
CA ALA A 117 -0.58 5.99 1.01
C ALA A 117 -0.29 5.51 -0.42
N ALA A 118 -1.24 4.84 -1.07
CA ALA A 118 -1.12 4.43 -2.47
C ALA A 118 -0.93 5.64 -3.41
N ALA A 119 -1.66 6.73 -3.19
CA ALA A 119 -1.51 7.96 -3.96
C ALA A 119 -0.11 8.59 -3.81
N VAL A 120 0.42 8.67 -2.59
CA VAL A 120 1.77 9.18 -2.32
C VAL A 120 2.82 8.32 -3.01
N VAL A 121 2.73 7.00 -2.87
CA VAL A 121 3.64 6.06 -3.55
C VAL A 121 3.58 6.27 -5.06
N GLY A 122 2.38 6.33 -5.65
CA GLY A 122 2.18 6.53 -7.07
C GLY A 122 2.73 7.86 -7.57
N PHE A 123 2.50 8.94 -6.83
CA PHE A 123 2.98 10.28 -7.17
C PHE A 123 4.50 10.37 -7.18
N LEU A 124 5.15 9.91 -6.12
CA LEU A 124 6.61 9.98 -5.99
C LEU A 124 7.31 9.04 -6.97
N SER A 125 6.81 7.83 -7.14
CA SER A 125 7.39 6.84 -8.04
C SER A 125 7.24 7.18 -9.52
N LYS A 126 6.40 8.16 -9.89
CA LYS A 126 6.37 8.69 -11.26
C LYS A 126 7.74 9.17 -11.74
N ARG A 127 8.52 9.75 -10.83
CA ARG A 127 9.89 10.23 -11.10
C ARG A 127 10.97 9.24 -10.66
N TRP A 128 10.68 8.34 -9.73
CA TRP A 128 11.62 7.48 -9.05
C TRP A 128 11.32 6.01 -9.35
N LYS A 129 11.60 5.60 -10.58
CA LYS A 129 11.23 4.27 -11.11
C LYS A 129 12.31 3.18 -10.92
N THR A 130 13.40 3.46 -10.19
CA THR A 130 14.45 2.48 -9.86
C THR A 130 14.10 1.75 -8.57
N LEU A 131 14.86 0.70 -8.25
CA LEU A 131 14.72 -0.02 -6.98
C LEU A 131 14.78 0.94 -5.79
N ALA A 132 15.83 1.78 -5.72
CA ALA A 132 15.99 2.76 -4.64
C ALA A 132 14.86 3.80 -4.64
N GLY A 133 14.49 4.32 -5.81
CA GLY A 133 13.42 5.31 -5.93
C GLY A 133 12.05 4.76 -5.53
N SER A 134 11.73 3.54 -5.94
CA SER A 134 10.50 2.85 -5.53
C SER A 134 10.46 2.60 -4.03
N THR A 135 11.60 2.20 -3.45
CA THR A 135 11.72 2.03 -1.99
C THR A 135 11.45 3.34 -1.25
N VAL A 136 12.08 4.45 -1.67
CA VAL A 136 11.86 5.77 -1.05
C VAL A 136 10.41 6.23 -1.18
N ALA A 137 9.78 6.02 -2.34
CA ALA A 137 8.38 6.35 -2.55
C ALA A 137 7.46 5.57 -1.59
N MET A 138 7.73 4.26 -1.40
CA MET A 138 6.97 3.43 -0.48
C MET A 138 7.22 3.79 0.99
N LEU A 139 8.46 4.14 1.36
CA LEU A 139 8.74 4.64 2.71
C LEU A 139 7.95 5.91 3.04
N ALA A 140 7.78 6.82 2.07
CA ALA A 140 6.94 8.01 2.26
C ALA A 140 5.46 7.63 2.42
N GLY A 141 4.95 6.69 1.62
CA GLY A 141 3.59 6.16 1.78
C GLY A 141 3.39 5.44 3.12
N SER A 142 4.39 4.67 3.55
CA SER A 142 4.41 3.99 4.84
C SER A 142 4.39 4.99 6.01
N ALA A 143 5.22 6.04 5.95
CA ALA A 143 5.23 7.09 6.98
C ALA A 143 3.86 7.74 7.13
N LEU A 144 3.18 8.08 6.03
CA LEU A 144 1.81 8.60 6.06
C LEU A 144 0.84 7.58 6.67
N LEU A 145 0.91 6.32 6.22
CA LEU A 145 0.04 5.23 6.70
C LEU A 145 0.16 5.06 8.22
N PHE A 146 1.38 4.95 8.73
CA PHE A 146 1.60 4.77 10.17
C PHE A 146 1.26 6.02 10.97
N THR A 147 1.50 7.22 10.45
CA THR A 147 1.10 8.47 11.13
C THR A 147 -0.41 8.51 11.36
N VAL A 148 -1.21 8.25 10.33
CA VAL A 148 -2.67 8.24 10.44
C VAL A 148 -3.14 7.05 11.30
N GLY A 149 -2.57 5.85 11.07
CA GLY A 149 -2.92 4.64 11.79
C GLY A 149 -2.65 4.74 13.30
N VAL A 150 -1.47 5.22 13.70
CA VAL A 150 -1.10 5.41 15.11
C VAL A 150 -1.94 6.48 15.78
N SER A 151 -2.25 7.56 15.04
CA SER A 151 -3.13 8.61 15.56
C SER A 151 -4.53 8.06 15.87
N TRP A 152 -5.07 7.24 14.98
CA TRP A 152 -6.34 6.55 15.21
C TRP A 152 -6.23 5.57 16.38
N LEU A 153 -5.20 4.73 16.39
CA LEU A 153 -4.98 3.72 17.43
C LEU A 153 -4.93 4.33 18.82
N HIS A 154 -4.29 5.51 18.96
CA HIS A 154 -4.19 6.20 20.25
C HIS A 154 -5.55 6.41 20.89
N TYR A 155 -6.51 6.89 20.12
CA TYR A 155 -7.87 7.15 20.60
C TYR A 155 -8.75 5.89 20.63
N ALA A 156 -8.63 5.02 19.64
CA ALA A 156 -9.46 3.81 19.54
C ALA A 156 -9.12 2.76 20.61
N ALA A 157 -7.88 2.69 21.07
CA ALA A 157 -7.42 1.78 22.11
C ALA A 157 -7.28 2.45 23.50
N ASP A 158 -7.66 3.71 23.62
CA ASP A 158 -7.58 4.52 24.85
C ASP A 158 -6.18 4.44 25.51
N HIS A 159 -5.14 4.59 24.69
CA HIS A 159 -3.78 4.49 25.20
C HIS A 159 -3.42 5.68 26.10
N ALA A 160 -2.88 5.38 27.29
CA ALA A 160 -2.47 6.40 28.28
C ALA A 160 -1.35 7.33 27.78
N SER A 161 -0.56 6.91 26.79
CA SER A 161 0.53 7.73 26.24
C SER A 161 0.71 7.54 24.75
N TRP A 162 1.16 8.58 24.06
CA TRP A 162 1.55 8.52 22.65
C TRP A 162 2.70 7.55 22.40
N TRP A 163 3.61 7.38 23.35
CA TRP A 163 4.69 6.42 23.24
C TRP A 163 4.17 5.00 23.11
N THR A 164 3.15 4.62 23.91
CA THR A 164 2.50 3.32 23.81
C THR A 164 1.90 3.09 22.43
N SER A 165 1.23 4.11 21.87
CA SER A 165 0.64 4.04 20.53
C SER A 165 1.69 3.89 19.43
N ILE A 166 2.80 4.64 19.53
CA ILE A 166 3.92 4.57 18.59
C ILE A 166 4.59 3.20 18.67
N ASP A 167 4.88 2.70 19.88
CA ASP A 167 5.48 1.39 20.05
C ASP A 167 4.61 0.28 19.46
N ARG A 168 3.34 0.21 19.87
CA ARG A 168 2.43 -0.87 19.48
C ARG A 168 1.89 -0.73 18.06
N GLY A 169 1.75 0.49 17.57
CA GLY A 169 1.16 0.79 16.26
C GLY A 169 2.16 0.99 15.13
N TRP A 170 3.44 1.27 15.42
CA TRP A 170 4.45 1.51 14.39
C TRP A 170 5.74 0.72 14.63
N LEU A 171 6.44 0.93 15.76
CA LEU A 171 7.80 0.39 15.94
C LEU A 171 7.86 -1.13 15.80
N ARG A 172 6.86 -1.84 16.29
CA ARG A 172 6.77 -3.31 16.16
C ARG A 172 6.55 -3.79 14.73
N PHE A 173 6.05 -2.92 13.85
CA PHE A 173 5.80 -3.25 12.45
C PHE A 173 6.97 -2.89 11.53
N VAL A 174 7.92 -2.06 11.96
CA VAL A 174 8.99 -1.51 11.12
C VAL A 174 9.73 -2.59 10.33
N VAL A 175 10.18 -3.65 10.97
CA VAL A 175 10.96 -4.71 10.31
C VAL A 175 10.12 -5.43 9.25
N ILE A 176 8.87 -5.76 9.59
CA ILE A 176 7.96 -6.47 8.69
C ILE A 176 7.56 -5.56 7.53
N ASP A 177 7.29 -4.28 7.79
CA ASP A 177 6.92 -3.32 6.76
C ASP A 177 8.09 -3.03 5.80
N LEU A 178 9.31 -2.88 6.31
CA LEU A 178 10.51 -2.76 5.49
C LEU A 178 10.72 -4.00 4.59
N ALA A 179 10.51 -5.20 5.12
CA ALA A 179 10.60 -6.42 4.32
C ALA A 179 9.58 -6.43 3.17
N LYS A 180 8.34 -5.99 3.44
CA LYS A 180 7.30 -5.86 2.42
C LYS A 180 7.66 -4.79 1.37
N ILE A 181 8.15 -3.63 1.80
CA ILE A 181 8.60 -2.55 0.91
C ILE A 181 9.68 -3.07 -0.03
N ILE A 182 10.70 -3.76 0.50
CA ILE A 182 11.78 -4.33 -0.31
C ILE A 182 11.22 -5.37 -1.29
N ALA A 183 10.35 -6.27 -0.83
CA ALA A 183 9.75 -7.28 -1.68
C ALA A 183 8.99 -6.64 -2.87
N VAL A 184 8.15 -5.65 -2.61
CA VAL A 184 7.41 -4.94 -3.67
C VAL A 184 8.35 -4.19 -4.61
N ALA A 185 9.39 -3.54 -4.08
CA ALA A 185 10.38 -2.83 -4.88
C ALA A 185 11.14 -3.78 -5.83
N VAL A 186 11.53 -4.95 -5.33
CA VAL A 186 12.23 -5.98 -6.13
C VAL A 186 11.30 -6.51 -7.22
N VAL A 187 10.06 -6.86 -6.88
CA VAL A 187 9.08 -7.34 -7.87
C VAL A 187 8.83 -6.28 -8.93
N TYR A 188 8.55 -5.04 -8.53
CA TYR A 188 8.30 -3.95 -9.48
C TYR A 188 9.50 -3.69 -10.40
N SER A 189 10.71 -3.63 -9.84
CA SER A 189 11.93 -3.41 -10.62
C SER A 189 12.24 -4.58 -11.55
N GLY A 190 12.01 -5.82 -11.09
CA GLY A 190 12.18 -7.03 -11.89
C GLY A 190 11.20 -7.07 -13.08
N VAL A 191 9.91 -6.82 -12.81
CA VAL A 191 8.89 -6.80 -13.86
C VAL A 191 9.18 -5.70 -14.89
N ARG A 192 9.61 -4.50 -14.46
CA ARG A 192 10.02 -3.44 -15.40
C ARG A 192 11.24 -3.85 -16.26
N GLY A 193 12.14 -4.64 -15.70
CA GLY A 193 13.32 -5.13 -16.45
C GLY A 193 12.97 -6.22 -17.48
N LEU A 194 11.93 -7.00 -17.22
CA LEU A 194 11.48 -8.07 -18.13
C LEU A 194 10.66 -7.53 -19.32
N PHE A 195 10.02 -6.37 -19.16
CA PHE A 195 9.16 -5.75 -20.17
C PHE A 195 9.66 -4.35 -20.53
N PRO A 196 10.87 -4.20 -21.10
CA PRO A 196 11.31 -2.90 -21.61
C PRO A 196 10.38 -2.47 -22.76
N ALA A 197 10.03 -1.18 -22.83
CA ALA A 197 9.44 -0.65 -24.05
C ALA A 197 10.53 -0.72 -25.15
N GLU A 198 10.16 -1.22 -26.32
CA GLU A 198 11.02 -1.12 -27.49
C GLU A 198 11.28 0.36 -27.75
N ASP A 199 12.56 0.70 -27.96
CA ASP A 199 12.95 2.07 -28.26
C ASP A 199 12.21 2.51 -29.56
N ALA A 200 11.28 3.42 -29.41
CA ALA A 200 10.59 4.06 -30.52
C ALA A 200 11.45 5.21 -31.07
#